data_cfe3ea0a8de9afa4586bf3c80679d327
#
_entry.id   cfe3ea0a8de9afa4586bf3c80679d327
#
_cell.length_a   1.000
_cell.length_b   1.000
_cell.length_c   1.000
_cell.angle_alpha   90.00
_cell.angle_beta   90.00
_cell.angle_gamma   90.00
#
_symmetry.space_group_name_H-M   'P 1'
#
loop_
_entity.id
_entity.type
_entity.pdbx_description
1 polymer ?
#
loop_
_entity_poly.entity_id
_entity_poly.type
_entity_poly.pdbx_seq_one_letter_code
_entity_poly.pdbx_strand_id
1 'polypeptide(L)'
;MEKLGIIFLDEIDKIAGERGQSHGPDVSREGVQRDLLPIVEGSNVQTKYGMVKTDHVLFVAAGAFHVSKPSDLIPELQGRFPIRVELKPLTEADFVRILTEPENALIKQYVALVEAEGATIDFKEDGIREVARIAATVNERMENIGARRLHTVMTTLLEDVLYELPDRPSKKIVVDEGTVRDRLRSIVEDEDLRKYIL
;
A
#
# COMPACT_ATOMS: atom_id res chain seq x y z
N MET A 1 -17.18 -19.02 10.57
CA MET A 1 -17.13 -17.76 9.81
C MET A 1 -18.21 -16.78 10.26
N GLU A 2 -19.44 -17.21 10.39
CA GLU A 2 -20.59 -16.34 10.74
C GLU A 2 -20.48 -15.59 12.09
N LYS A 3 -19.71 -16.08 13.05
CA LYS A 3 -19.62 -15.47 14.41
C LYS A 3 -18.31 -14.71 14.67
N LEU A 4 -17.29 -14.86 13.81
CA LEU A 4 -15.95 -14.30 14.02
C LEU A 4 -15.32 -13.83 12.70
N GLY A 5 -16.15 -13.59 11.68
CA GLY A 5 -15.68 -13.13 10.37
C GLY A 5 -15.34 -11.65 10.39
N ILE A 6 -14.34 -11.26 9.59
CA ILE A 6 -14.01 -9.87 9.28
C ILE A 6 -14.06 -9.73 7.76
N ILE A 7 -14.74 -8.70 7.28
CA ILE A 7 -14.81 -8.35 5.86
C ILE A 7 -14.17 -6.97 5.69
N PHE A 8 -13.18 -6.88 4.82
CA PHE A 8 -12.58 -5.63 4.42
C PHE A 8 -13.21 -5.16 3.10
N LEU A 9 -13.64 -3.90 3.09
CA LEU A 9 -14.14 -3.19 1.92
C LEU A 9 -13.10 -2.13 1.57
N ASP A 10 -12.26 -2.42 0.60
CA ASP A 10 -11.24 -1.48 0.15
C ASP A 10 -11.81 -0.49 -0.87
N GLU A 11 -11.17 0.66 -1.01
CA GLU A 11 -11.52 1.72 -1.96
C GLU A 11 -12.99 2.19 -1.87
N ILE A 12 -13.57 2.27 -0.65
CA ILE A 12 -14.96 2.69 -0.47
C ILE A 12 -15.21 4.14 -0.94
N ASP A 13 -14.17 4.94 -1.04
CA ASP A 13 -14.20 6.29 -1.61
C ASP A 13 -14.59 6.31 -3.10
N LYS A 14 -14.38 5.21 -3.83
CA LYS A 14 -14.76 5.10 -5.26
C LYS A 14 -16.28 5.06 -5.47
N ILE A 15 -17.00 4.58 -4.47
CA ILE A 15 -18.47 4.58 -4.49
C ILE A 15 -19.07 5.80 -3.77
N ALA A 16 -18.25 6.56 -3.03
CA ALA A 16 -18.64 7.86 -2.49
C ALA A 16 -18.54 8.90 -3.61
N GLY A 17 -19.61 9.59 -3.94
CA GLY A 17 -19.58 10.58 -5.01
C GLY A 17 -20.63 11.64 -4.88
N GLU A 18 -20.35 12.85 -5.37
CA GLU A 18 -21.29 13.95 -5.41
C GLU A 18 -22.52 13.58 -6.27
N ARG A 19 -23.70 13.88 -5.75
CA ARG A 19 -24.95 13.84 -6.50
C ARG A 19 -24.87 14.86 -7.64
N GLY A 20 -24.73 14.44 -8.88
CA GLY A 20 -25.13 15.28 -9.99
C GLY A 20 -24.14 15.65 -11.10
N GLN A 21 -22.99 15.00 -11.27
CA GLN A 21 -22.07 15.32 -12.38
C GLN A 21 -21.66 14.12 -13.25
N SER A 22 -22.59 13.29 -13.71
CA SER A 22 -22.25 12.38 -14.81
C SER A 22 -23.32 12.40 -15.91
N HIS A 23 -22.87 12.74 -17.11
CA HIS A 23 -23.61 12.59 -18.36
C HIS A 23 -23.25 11.21 -18.96
N GLY A 24 -23.94 10.15 -18.51
CA GLY A 24 -23.75 8.80 -19.07
C GLY A 24 -24.58 7.76 -18.35
N PRO A 25 -24.71 6.50 -18.87
CA PRO A 25 -25.36 5.40 -18.18
C PRO A 25 -24.49 4.92 -17.02
N ASP A 26 -24.44 5.72 -15.98
CA ASP A 26 -23.74 5.38 -14.75
C ASP A 26 -24.56 4.36 -13.97
N VAL A 27 -23.99 3.19 -13.73
CA VAL A 27 -24.38 2.39 -12.58
C VAL A 27 -24.17 3.32 -11.39
N SER A 28 -25.29 3.85 -10.88
CA SER A 28 -25.22 4.97 -9.95
C SER A 28 -24.39 4.50 -8.75
N ARG A 29 -23.33 5.22 -8.40
CA ARG A 29 -22.49 4.93 -7.22
C ARG A 29 -23.36 4.72 -5.99
N GLU A 30 -24.47 5.46 -5.91
CA GLU A 30 -25.52 5.29 -4.91
C GLU A 30 -26.17 3.90 -5.00
N GLY A 31 -26.41 3.36 -6.21
CA GLY A 31 -26.91 2.00 -6.40
C GLY A 31 -26.02 0.95 -5.78
N VAL A 32 -24.70 1.03 -6.01
CA VAL A 32 -23.71 0.11 -5.40
C VAL A 32 -23.74 0.23 -3.87
N GLN A 33 -23.85 1.42 -3.32
CA GLN A 33 -23.98 1.61 -1.88
C GLN A 33 -25.25 0.97 -1.33
N ARG A 34 -26.37 1.08 -2.03
CA ARG A 34 -27.66 0.47 -1.65
C ARG A 34 -27.63 -1.06 -1.75
N ASP A 35 -26.88 -1.63 -2.72
CA ASP A 35 -26.68 -3.07 -2.84
C ASP A 35 -25.78 -3.64 -1.73
N LEU A 36 -24.81 -2.84 -1.26
CA LEU A 36 -23.93 -3.21 -0.17
C LEU A 36 -24.65 -3.16 1.21
N LEU A 37 -25.63 -2.27 1.34
CA LEU A 37 -26.29 -2.00 2.62
C LEU A 37 -26.90 -3.27 3.26
N PRO A 38 -27.67 -4.13 2.58
CA PRO A 38 -28.23 -5.35 3.18
C PRO A 38 -27.16 -6.29 3.72
N ILE A 39 -25.98 -6.35 3.08
CA ILE A 39 -24.86 -7.20 3.50
C ILE A 39 -24.26 -6.67 4.81
N VAL A 40 -24.10 -5.35 4.92
CA VAL A 40 -23.56 -4.70 6.12
C VAL A 40 -24.58 -4.69 7.25
N GLU A 41 -25.86 -4.63 6.95
CA GLU A 41 -26.96 -4.66 7.93
C GLU A 41 -27.25 -6.04 8.50
N GLY A 42 -26.83 -7.08 7.81
CA GLY A 42 -27.07 -8.47 8.18
C GLY A 42 -28.06 -9.15 7.24
N SER A 43 -27.59 -10.06 6.45
CA SER A 43 -28.39 -10.84 5.50
C SER A 43 -27.86 -12.26 5.34
N ASN A 44 -28.67 -13.11 4.71
CA ASN A 44 -28.25 -14.44 4.30
C ASN A 44 -27.66 -14.35 2.89
N VAL A 45 -26.38 -14.55 2.73
CA VAL A 45 -25.67 -14.50 1.45
C VAL A 45 -25.34 -15.91 0.98
N GLN A 46 -25.82 -16.27 -0.23
CA GLN A 46 -25.44 -17.53 -0.86
C GLN A 46 -24.03 -17.43 -1.41
N THR A 47 -23.16 -18.28 -0.93
CA THR A 47 -21.76 -18.41 -1.42
C THR A 47 -21.54 -19.77 -2.06
N LYS A 48 -20.41 -19.94 -2.73
CA LYS A 48 -19.99 -21.25 -3.27
C LYS A 48 -19.77 -22.32 -2.17
N TYR A 49 -19.68 -21.92 -0.93
CA TYR A 49 -19.51 -22.79 0.24
C TYR A 49 -20.80 -22.95 1.07
N GLY A 50 -21.92 -22.41 0.60
CA GLY A 50 -23.22 -22.44 1.28
C GLY A 50 -23.68 -21.06 1.74
N MET A 51 -24.79 -21.04 2.48
CA MET A 51 -25.37 -19.83 3.04
C MET A 51 -24.49 -19.28 4.17
N VAL A 52 -24.23 -18.01 4.18
CA VAL A 52 -23.50 -17.29 5.25
C VAL A 52 -24.36 -16.14 5.76
N LYS A 53 -24.56 -16.08 7.08
CA LYS A 53 -25.17 -14.92 7.74
C LYS A 53 -24.15 -13.87 8.05
N THR A 54 -24.46 -12.61 7.78
CA THR A 54 -23.55 -11.49 8.00
C THR A 54 -23.81 -10.68 9.27
N ASP A 55 -24.85 -11.03 10.03
CA ASP A 55 -25.28 -10.32 11.26
C ASP A 55 -24.17 -10.09 12.31
N HIS A 56 -23.21 -11.02 12.40
CA HIS A 56 -22.12 -10.98 13.39
C HIS A 56 -20.74 -10.83 12.76
N VAL A 57 -20.67 -10.36 11.51
CA VAL A 57 -19.42 -10.10 10.80
C VAL A 57 -18.99 -8.66 11.08
N LEU A 58 -17.70 -8.48 11.40
CA LEU A 58 -17.11 -7.16 11.51
C LEU A 58 -16.77 -6.65 10.09
N PHE A 59 -17.30 -5.49 9.75
CA PHE A 59 -16.96 -4.80 8.51
C PHE A 59 -15.96 -3.69 8.79
N VAL A 60 -14.89 -3.65 8.02
CA VAL A 60 -13.87 -2.60 8.03
C VAL A 60 -13.78 -2.00 6.63
N ALA A 61 -14.10 -0.73 6.49
CA ALA A 61 -14.01 -0.03 5.22
C ALA A 61 -12.78 0.88 5.20
N ALA A 62 -12.05 0.86 4.09
CA ALA A 62 -10.91 1.73 3.84
C ALA A 62 -11.10 2.53 2.56
N GLY A 63 -10.59 3.76 2.54
CA GLY A 63 -10.62 4.62 1.35
C GLY A 63 -9.71 5.83 1.53
N ALA A 64 -9.16 6.32 0.45
CA ALA A 64 -8.25 7.46 0.46
C ALA A 64 -8.98 8.81 0.60
N PHE A 65 -10.21 8.91 0.12
CA PHE A 65 -11.06 10.11 0.19
C PHE A 65 -10.38 11.42 -0.26
N HIS A 66 -9.54 11.36 -1.31
CA HIS A 66 -8.85 12.55 -1.84
C HIS A 66 -9.80 13.54 -2.50
N VAL A 67 -10.83 13.05 -3.20
CA VAL A 67 -11.81 13.86 -3.93
C VAL A 67 -13.16 13.89 -3.21
N SER A 68 -13.56 12.75 -2.65
CA SER A 68 -14.80 12.61 -1.87
C SER A 68 -14.52 12.63 -0.36
N LYS A 69 -15.56 12.68 0.44
CA LYS A 69 -15.49 12.62 1.91
C LYS A 69 -16.30 11.43 2.42
N PRO A 70 -16.03 10.90 3.62
CA PRO A 70 -16.89 9.89 4.23
C PRO A 70 -18.36 10.34 4.40
N SER A 71 -18.61 11.66 4.45
CA SER A 71 -19.95 12.25 4.48
C SER A 71 -20.70 12.17 3.14
N ASP A 72 -20.03 11.82 2.05
CA ASP A 72 -20.63 11.67 0.73
C ASP A 72 -21.19 10.27 0.49
N LEU A 73 -20.95 9.36 1.42
CA LEU A 73 -21.68 8.09 1.49
C LEU A 73 -23.13 8.33 1.89
N ILE A 74 -24.03 7.42 1.49
CA ILE A 74 -25.43 7.52 1.92
C ILE A 74 -25.55 7.45 3.45
N PRO A 75 -26.51 8.17 4.07
CA PRO A 75 -26.64 8.25 5.52
C PRO A 75 -26.72 6.88 6.22
N GLU A 76 -27.37 5.93 5.58
CA GLU A 76 -27.55 4.57 6.09
C GLU A 76 -26.19 3.86 6.25
N LEU A 77 -25.29 3.94 5.24
CA LEU A 77 -23.93 3.40 5.34
C LEU A 77 -23.09 4.14 6.37
N GLN A 78 -23.20 5.46 6.44
CA GLN A 78 -22.51 6.23 7.48
C GLN A 78 -22.89 5.76 8.89
N GLY A 79 -24.15 5.42 9.11
CA GLY A 79 -24.65 4.88 10.37
C GLY A 79 -24.09 3.48 10.71
N ARG A 80 -23.70 2.70 9.70
CA ARG A 80 -23.10 1.36 9.86
C ARG A 80 -21.59 1.40 10.06
N PHE A 81 -20.91 2.50 9.68
CA PHE A 81 -19.50 2.77 9.93
C PHE A 81 -19.32 3.95 10.89
N PRO A 82 -19.77 3.83 12.16
CA PRO A 82 -19.76 4.95 13.11
C PRO A 82 -18.34 5.30 13.60
N ILE A 83 -17.43 4.32 13.60
CA ILE A 83 -16.05 4.51 14.06
C ILE A 83 -15.23 4.94 12.85
N ARG A 84 -14.61 6.11 12.94
CA ARG A 84 -13.76 6.64 11.89
C ARG A 84 -12.36 6.87 12.45
N VAL A 85 -11.38 6.39 11.70
CA VAL A 85 -9.96 6.54 12.05
C VAL A 85 -9.24 7.13 10.85
N GLU A 86 -8.57 8.25 11.06
CA GLU A 86 -7.68 8.85 10.07
C GLU A 86 -6.26 8.34 10.29
N LEU A 87 -5.69 7.76 9.24
CA LEU A 87 -4.31 7.28 9.26
C LEU A 87 -3.38 8.47 8.97
N LYS A 88 -2.35 8.62 9.80
CA LYS A 88 -1.32 9.64 9.60
C LYS A 88 -0.36 9.23 8.48
N PRO A 89 0.21 10.18 7.73
CA PRO A 89 1.32 9.91 6.83
C PRO A 89 2.48 9.23 7.57
N LEU A 90 3.17 8.33 6.87
CA LEU A 90 4.35 7.66 7.41
C LEU A 90 5.53 8.63 7.46
N THR A 91 6.23 8.61 8.59
CA THR A 91 7.47 9.37 8.79
C THR A 91 8.69 8.55 8.35
N GLU A 92 9.86 9.18 8.21
CA GLU A 92 11.13 8.49 7.97
C GLU A 92 11.39 7.38 9.01
N ALA A 93 11.11 7.67 10.29
CA ALA A 93 11.26 6.67 11.35
C ALA A 93 10.32 5.46 11.17
N ASP A 94 9.08 5.70 10.71
CA ASP A 94 8.15 4.62 10.42
C ASP A 94 8.64 3.77 9.23
N PHE A 95 9.21 4.39 8.19
CA PHE A 95 9.80 3.67 7.07
C PHE A 95 10.99 2.80 7.49
N VAL A 96 11.88 3.29 8.37
CA VAL A 96 12.97 2.48 8.94
C VAL A 96 12.41 1.25 9.66
N ARG A 97 11.39 1.44 10.50
CA ARG A 97 10.74 0.34 11.22
C ARG A 97 10.10 -0.67 10.27
N ILE A 98 9.39 -0.21 9.24
CA ILE A 98 8.77 -1.09 8.23
C ILE A 98 9.82 -1.90 7.45
N LEU A 99 10.98 -1.31 7.18
CA LEU A 99 12.08 -1.99 6.50
C LEU A 99 12.74 -3.09 7.34
N THR A 100 12.71 -2.99 8.68
CA THR A 100 13.55 -3.80 9.57
C THR A 100 12.79 -4.70 10.55
N GLU A 101 11.72 -4.18 11.18
CA GLU A 101 11.07 -4.86 12.32
C GLU A 101 10.19 -6.06 11.92
N PRO A 102 9.31 -5.98 10.89
CA PRO A 102 8.40 -7.08 10.58
C PRO A 102 9.14 -8.40 10.33
N GLU A 103 8.47 -9.51 10.61
CA GLU A 103 9.00 -10.84 10.29
C GLU A 103 9.33 -10.95 8.80
N ASN A 104 8.44 -10.43 7.94
CA ASN A 104 8.60 -10.35 6.48
C ASN A 104 9.08 -8.96 6.03
N ALA A 105 9.99 -8.32 6.77
CA ALA A 105 10.54 -7.02 6.36
C ALA A 105 11.20 -7.09 4.98
N LEU A 106 11.07 -6.02 4.18
CA LEU A 106 11.57 -5.97 2.81
C LEU A 106 13.07 -6.30 2.72
N ILE A 107 13.88 -5.78 3.64
CA ILE A 107 15.31 -6.07 3.71
C ILE A 107 15.54 -7.58 3.86
N LYS A 108 14.80 -8.25 4.74
CA LYS A 108 14.93 -9.70 4.95
C LYS A 108 14.56 -10.50 3.70
N GLN A 109 13.56 -10.04 2.95
CA GLN A 109 13.17 -10.67 1.68
C GLN A 109 14.28 -10.55 0.64
N TYR A 110 14.89 -9.38 0.48
CA TYR A 110 16.00 -9.19 -0.46
C TYR A 110 17.27 -9.93 -0.04
N VAL A 111 17.57 -10.01 1.26
CA VAL A 111 18.65 -10.84 1.78
C VAL A 111 18.43 -12.30 1.38
N ALA A 112 17.26 -12.86 1.64
CA ALA A 112 16.94 -14.24 1.29
C ALA A 112 16.98 -14.48 -0.23
N LEU A 113 16.54 -13.51 -1.04
CA LEU A 113 16.59 -13.60 -2.50
C LEU A 113 18.04 -13.67 -3.01
N VAL A 114 18.91 -12.80 -2.51
CA VAL A 114 20.33 -12.75 -2.88
C VAL A 114 21.09 -13.99 -2.39
N GLU A 115 20.77 -14.49 -1.19
CA GLU A 115 21.34 -15.74 -0.66
C GLU A 115 20.95 -16.95 -1.51
N ALA A 116 19.74 -16.99 -2.07
CA ALA A 116 19.32 -18.07 -2.97
C ALA A 116 20.16 -18.14 -4.23
N GLU A 117 20.73 -17.01 -4.70
CA GLU A 117 21.67 -16.93 -5.83
C GLU A 117 23.13 -17.16 -5.38
N GLY A 118 23.36 -17.55 -4.13
CA GLY A 118 24.68 -17.86 -3.57
C GLY A 118 25.56 -16.61 -3.34
N ALA A 119 24.95 -15.46 -3.16
CA ALA A 119 25.59 -14.19 -2.82
C ALA A 119 25.17 -13.70 -1.43
N THR A 120 25.78 -12.63 -0.95
CA THR A 120 25.43 -11.99 0.32
C THR A 120 25.21 -10.50 0.12
N ILE A 121 24.19 -9.96 0.75
CA ILE A 121 23.91 -8.54 0.78
C ILE A 121 23.86 -8.04 2.22
N ASP A 122 24.55 -6.95 2.49
CA ASP A 122 24.66 -6.34 3.81
C ASP A 122 24.15 -4.90 3.75
N PHE A 123 22.97 -4.67 4.32
CA PHE A 123 22.39 -3.35 4.44
C PHE A 123 22.94 -2.67 5.70
N LYS A 124 23.72 -1.61 5.50
CA LYS A 124 24.22 -0.79 6.60
C LYS A 124 23.09 0.09 7.16
N GLU A 125 23.23 0.47 8.43
CA GLU A 125 22.21 1.28 9.12
C GLU A 125 22.02 2.65 8.46
N ASP A 126 23.08 3.28 8.00
CA ASP A 126 23.06 4.53 7.23
C ASP A 126 22.39 4.36 5.87
N GLY A 127 22.62 3.25 5.17
CA GLY A 127 21.92 2.91 3.94
C GLY A 127 20.40 2.73 4.13
N ILE A 128 20.01 2.02 5.20
CA ILE A 128 18.58 1.83 5.56
C ILE A 128 17.91 3.18 5.83
N ARG A 129 18.56 4.05 6.58
CA ARG A 129 18.03 5.40 6.86
C ARG A 129 17.91 6.23 5.59
N GLU A 130 18.88 6.14 4.68
CA GLU A 130 18.83 6.90 3.44
C GLU A 130 17.71 6.41 2.50
N VAL A 131 17.47 5.09 2.40
CA VAL A 131 16.30 4.54 1.70
C VAL A 131 15.00 5.08 2.30
N ALA A 132 14.87 5.06 3.63
CA ALA A 132 13.70 5.56 4.32
C ALA A 132 13.48 7.06 4.09
N ARG A 133 14.55 7.87 4.13
CA ARG A 133 14.53 9.32 3.87
C ARG A 133 14.07 9.62 2.45
N ILE A 134 14.60 8.89 1.46
CA ILE A 134 14.20 9.06 0.06
C ILE A 134 12.73 8.69 -0.12
N ALA A 135 12.27 7.55 0.43
CA ALA A 135 10.89 7.12 0.34
C ALA A 135 9.92 8.14 0.97
N ALA A 136 10.26 8.70 2.14
CA ALA A 136 9.48 9.75 2.79
C ALA A 136 9.43 11.02 1.92
N THR A 137 10.59 11.48 1.43
CA THR A 137 10.68 12.68 0.58
C THR A 137 9.87 12.54 -0.71
N VAL A 138 9.90 11.37 -1.33
CA VAL A 138 9.13 11.12 -2.56
C VAL A 138 7.63 11.09 -2.28
N ASN A 139 7.20 10.48 -1.17
CA ASN A 139 5.79 10.51 -0.76
C ASN A 139 5.27 11.92 -0.41
N GLU A 140 6.14 12.82 0.06
CA GLU A 140 5.77 14.22 0.32
C GLU A 140 5.64 15.05 -0.97
N ARG A 141 6.48 14.75 -1.97
CA ARG A 141 6.54 15.53 -3.22
C ARG A 141 5.63 15.02 -4.31
N MET A 142 5.22 13.76 -4.23
CA MET A 142 4.37 13.08 -5.19
C MET A 142 3.11 12.55 -4.51
N GLU A 143 2.34 11.72 -5.24
CA GLU A 143 1.22 11.01 -4.64
C GLU A 143 1.71 10.12 -3.49
N ASN A 144 1.10 10.29 -2.32
CA ASN A 144 1.43 9.50 -1.14
C ASN A 144 0.81 8.10 -1.26
N ILE A 145 1.62 7.13 -1.62
CA ILE A 145 1.23 5.71 -1.71
C ILE A 145 1.64 4.90 -0.47
N GLY A 146 2.00 5.59 0.61
CA GLY A 146 2.37 4.96 1.88
C GLY A 146 3.59 4.05 1.76
N ALA A 147 3.52 2.90 2.43
CA ALA A 147 4.62 1.92 2.47
C ALA A 147 4.92 1.25 1.12
N ARG A 148 4.01 1.28 0.15
CA ARG A 148 4.26 0.78 -1.21
C ARG A 148 5.47 1.48 -1.87
N ARG A 149 5.74 2.74 -1.49
CA ARG A 149 6.90 3.47 -1.96
C ARG A 149 8.23 2.75 -1.68
N LEU A 150 8.33 2.02 -0.57
CA LEU A 150 9.52 1.24 -0.26
C LEU A 150 9.79 0.14 -1.28
N HIS A 151 8.75 -0.54 -1.80
CA HIS A 151 8.94 -1.55 -2.84
C HIS A 151 9.56 -0.93 -4.08
N THR A 152 9.03 0.19 -4.54
CA THR A 152 9.53 0.87 -5.75
C THR A 152 10.97 1.33 -5.56
N VAL A 153 11.26 1.99 -4.44
CA VAL A 153 12.62 2.47 -4.13
C VAL A 153 13.61 1.31 -4.03
N MET A 154 13.24 0.23 -3.35
CA MET A 154 14.11 -0.96 -3.20
C MET A 154 14.31 -1.71 -4.52
N THR A 155 13.26 -1.82 -5.35
CA THR A 155 13.39 -2.42 -6.68
C THR A 155 14.39 -1.65 -7.51
N THR A 156 14.25 -0.34 -7.62
CA THR A 156 15.17 0.50 -8.40
C THR A 156 16.59 0.48 -7.83
N LEU A 157 16.74 0.47 -6.50
CA LEU A 157 18.06 0.38 -5.85
C LEU A 157 18.80 -0.90 -6.22
N LEU A 158 18.08 -2.01 -6.35
CA LEU A 158 18.67 -3.34 -6.47
C LEU A 158 18.54 -3.97 -7.87
N GLU A 159 17.83 -3.34 -8.81
CA GLU A 159 17.55 -3.88 -10.14
C GLU A 159 18.81 -4.35 -10.85
N ASP A 160 19.82 -3.48 -11.01
CA ASP A 160 21.08 -3.83 -11.66
C ASP A 160 21.81 -4.94 -10.92
N VAL A 161 21.79 -4.88 -9.57
CA VAL A 161 22.46 -5.89 -8.74
C VAL A 161 21.87 -7.26 -8.96
N LEU A 162 20.53 -7.34 -8.94
CA LEU A 162 19.80 -8.60 -9.10
C LEU A 162 19.95 -9.14 -10.52
N TYR A 163 19.98 -8.26 -11.53
CA TYR A 163 20.18 -8.65 -12.92
C TYR A 163 21.57 -9.24 -13.17
N GLU A 164 22.61 -8.62 -12.60
CA GLU A 164 23.99 -9.05 -12.79
C GLU A 164 24.39 -10.22 -11.88
N LEU A 165 23.60 -10.53 -10.86
CA LEU A 165 23.99 -11.44 -9.77
C LEU A 165 24.47 -12.82 -10.23
N PRO A 166 23.84 -13.48 -11.24
CA PRO A 166 24.30 -14.80 -11.70
C PRO A 166 25.75 -14.82 -12.19
N ASP A 167 26.19 -13.74 -12.85
CA ASP A 167 27.49 -13.64 -13.52
C ASP A 167 28.50 -12.77 -12.77
N ARG A 168 28.13 -12.23 -11.62
CA ARG A 168 28.94 -11.26 -10.87
C ARG A 168 30.20 -11.89 -10.26
N PRO A 169 31.38 -11.29 -10.48
CA PRO A 169 32.64 -11.82 -9.91
C PRO A 169 32.72 -11.72 -8.38
N SER A 170 32.06 -10.70 -7.79
CA SER A 170 31.96 -10.55 -6.34
C SER A 170 30.54 -10.82 -5.89
N LYS A 171 30.39 -11.84 -5.05
CA LYS A 171 29.10 -12.22 -4.45
C LYS A 171 28.82 -11.50 -3.12
N LYS A 172 29.59 -10.49 -2.77
CA LYS A 172 29.36 -9.66 -1.59
C LYS A 172 28.92 -8.26 -2.00
N ILE A 173 27.71 -7.88 -1.60
CA ILE A 173 27.08 -6.59 -1.88
C ILE A 173 26.96 -5.84 -0.57
N VAL A 174 27.37 -4.57 -0.55
CA VAL A 174 27.19 -3.68 0.60
C VAL A 174 26.31 -2.52 0.15
N VAL A 175 25.27 -2.24 0.92
CA VAL A 175 24.33 -1.14 0.70
C VAL A 175 24.47 -0.15 1.85
N ASP A 176 25.28 0.86 1.63
CA ASP A 176 25.51 2.00 2.52
C ASP A 176 24.85 3.28 1.97
N GLU A 177 24.94 4.37 2.69
CA GLU A 177 24.39 5.67 2.29
C GLU A 177 24.89 6.13 0.92
N GLY A 178 26.19 5.97 0.63
CA GLY A 178 26.80 6.34 -0.64
C GLY A 178 26.20 5.55 -1.81
N THR A 179 26.14 4.23 -1.68
CA THR A 179 25.52 3.33 -2.66
C THR A 179 24.06 3.70 -2.95
N VAL A 180 23.30 4.01 -1.90
CA VAL A 180 21.89 4.40 -2.05
C VAL A 180 21.77 5.72 -2.80
N ARG A 181 22.57 6.73 -2.44
CA ARG A 181 22.55 8.04 -3.11
C ARG A 181 22.93 7.96 -4.57
N ASP A 182 23.99 7.24 -4.88
CA ASP A 182 24.50 7.13 -6.25
C ASP A 182 23.48 6.45 -7.16
N ARG A 183 22.85 5.38 -6.70
CA ARG A 183 21.90 4.60 -7.50
C ARG A 183 20.53 5.28 -7.63
N LEU A 184 20.08 5.98 -6.59
CA LEU A 184 18.78 6.66 -6.58
C LEU A 184 18.88 8.15 -6.97
N ARG A 185 20.07 8.62 -7.38
CA ARG A 185 20.30 10.03 -7.73
C ARG A 185 19.37 10.52 -8.82
N SER A 186 19.17 9.74 -9.87
CA SER A 186 18.27 10.07 -10.97
C SER A 186 16.81 10.24 -10.50
N ILE A 187 16.37 9.43 -9.53
CA ILE A 187 15.03 9.50 -8.95
C ILE A 187 14.86 10.74 -8.07
N VAL A 188 15.94 11.17 -7.39
CA VAL A 188 15.88 12.34 -6.50
C VAL A 188 15.98 13.65 -7.28
N GLU A 189 16.78 13.70 -8.35
CA GLU A 189 17.10 14.91 -9.10
C GLU A 189 16.16 15.17 -10.29
N ASP A 190 15.61 14.14 -10.93
CA ASP A 190 14.80 14.28 -12.14
C ASP A 190 13.30 14.07 -11.88
N GLU A 191 12.51 15.15 -12.02
CA GLU A 191 11.06 15.11 -11.81
C GLU A 191 10.31 14.30 -12.89
N ASP A 192 10.82 14.25 -14.10
CA ASP A 192 10.17 13.52 -15.19
C ASP A 192 10.47 12.02 -15.10
N LEU A 193 11.70 11.62 -14.77
CA LEU A 193 12.06 10.22 -14.54
C LEU A 193 11.33 9.64 -13.35
N ARG A 194 11.08 10.43 -12.29
CA ARG A 194 10.28 10.01 -11.13
C ARG A 194 8.88 9.52 -11.50
N LYS A 195 8.21 10.17 -12.45
CA LYS A 195 6.86 9.79 -12.89
C LYS A 195 6.79 8.47 -13.64
N TYR A 196 7.92 8.02 -14.21
CA TYR A 196 7.98 6.79 -15.01
C TYR A 196 8.56 5.60 -14.23
N ILE A 197 9.36 5.86 -13.20
CA ILE A 197 10.08 4.81 -12.45
C ILE A 197 9.39 4.53 -11.11
N LEU A 198 8.70 5.49 -10.54
CA LEU A 198 8.04 5.45 -9.24
C LEU A 198 6.53 5.57 -9.35
#